data_a910be2c5a4f6944189c002ee2819770
#
_entry.id   a910be2c5a4f6944189c002ee2819770
#
_cell.length_a   1.000
_cell.length_b   1.000
_cell.length_c   1.000
_cell.angle_alpha   90.00
_cell.angle_beta   90.00
_cell.angle_gamma   90.00
#
_symmetry.space_group_name_H-M   'P 1'
#
loop_
_entity.id
_entity.type
_entity.pdbx_description
1 polymer ?
#
loop_
_entity_poly.entity_id
_entity_poly.type
_entity_poly.pdbx_seq_one_letter_code
_entity_poly.pdbx_strand_id
1 'polypeptide(L)'
;MVRTGIPMIDVFNTLVESQKLPIFSVAGEPYNPLLARIALQAEVDVIILGGMGLKHDDYLFFRDTLEAQGALSRSVMFVHTAADPTVECLLVPDISLAVAEQFALQGRRVLVLLTDMTNFADALKEIAITMEQIPSNRGYPGDLYSQLAARYEKAVDFDTAGSITILAVTTMPGDDVTHPVPDNTGYITEGQFYLRNGRIEPFGSLSRLKQLVNNRTREDHRTIMNTMIQLYAAYRETLEKQSMGFRMSAWDHKLLKYGARFENEMMDLSVNIPLERALDLGWEILGDCFDPEETGIPTRLIEKFWPKTPTGGKAKAQPEPALAGAKEG
;
A
#
# COMPACT_ATOMS: atom_id res chain seq x y z
N MET A 1 -2.18 8.62 12.14
CA MET A 1 -2.08 7.75 10.96
C MET A 1 -2.42 8.51 9.70
N VAL A 2 -1.90 8.12 8.59
CA VAL A 2 -2.33 8.58 7.28
C VAL A 2 -3.50 7.70 6.82
N ARG A 3 -4.68 8.28 6.66
CA ARG A 3 -5.86 7.57 6.17
C ARG A 3 -5.84 7.58 4.65
N THR A 4 -5.97 6.42 4.04
CA THR A 4 -5.89 6.25 2.58
C THR A 4 -7.24 5.93 1.94
N GLY A 5 -8.25 5.60 2.74
CA GLY A 5 -9.54 5.10 2.27
C GLY A 5 -9.50 3.66 1.75
N ILE A 6 -8.34 3.00 1.80
CA ILE A 6 -8.15 1.61 1.35
C ILE A 6 -8.15 0.70 2.58
N PRO A 7 -9.16 -0.17 2.76
CA PRO A 7 -9.28 -0.99 3.97
C PRO A 7 -8.04 -1.86 4.27
N MET A 8 -7.40 -2.42 3.23
CA MET A 8 -6.18 -3.23 3.42
C MET A 8 -5.00 -2.42 3.99
N ILE A 9 -4.97 -1.11 3.80
CA ILE A 9 -3.99 -0.23 4.43
C ILE A 9 -4.54 0.24 5.78
N ASP A 10 -5.70 0.86 5.80
CA ASP A 10 -6.19 1.58 6.98
C ASP A 10 -6.58 0.65 8.14
N VAL A 11 -7.20 -0.51 7.85
CA VAL A 11 -7.61 -1.47 8.88
C VAL A 11 -6.50 -2.45 9.22
N PHE A 12 -5.85 -3.06 8.20
CA PHE A 12 -4.99 -4.23 8.43
C PHE A 12 -3.51 -3.90 8.57
N ASN A 13 -3.02 -2.86 7.94
CA ASN A 13 -1.59 -2.53 7.91
C ASN A 13 -1.23 -1.13 8.41
N THR A 14 -2.16 -0.27 8.59
CA THR A 14 -2.11 1.10 9.13
C THR A 14 -0.84 1.87 8.81
N LEU A 15 -0.91 2.79 7.85
CA LEU A 15 0.17 3.72 7.53
C LEU A 15 0.25 4.80 8.62
N VAL A 16 1.40 4.92 9.27
CA VAL A 16 1.64 5.91 10.31
C VAL A 16 2.36 7.11 9.71
N GLU A 17 2.06 8.32 10.20
CA GLU A 17 2.81 9.52 9.80
C GLU A 17 4.30 9.35 10.11
N SER A 18 5.14 9.87 9.25
CA SER A 18 6.61 9.78 9.31
C SER A 18 7.17 8.37 9.10
N GLN A 19 6.34 7.43 8.69
CA GLN A 19 6.76 6.08 8.36
C GLN A 19 7.29 5.99 6.93
N LYS A 20 8.24 5.10 6.71
CA LYS A 20 8.75 4.70 5.40
C LYS A 20 8.40 3.25 5.15
N LEU A 21 7.62 2.99 4.11
CA LEU A 21 7.19 1.65 3.71
C LEU A 21 7.41 1.42 2.21
N PRO A 22 8.00 0.30 1.82
CA PRO A 22 7.99 -0.14 0.45
C PRO A 22 6.67 -0.81 0.09
N ILE A 23 6.31 -0.71 -1.18
CA ILE A 23 5.33 -1.54 -1.84
C ILE A 23 6.12 -2.53 -2.70
N PHE A 24 6.35 -3.73 -2.20
CA PHE A 24 6.99 -4.79 -2.95
C PHE A 24 6.01 -5.36 -3.98
N SER A 25 6.45 -5.42 -5.23
CA SER A 25 5.62 -5.83 -6.34
C SER A 25 6.46 -6.53 -7.42
N VAL A 26 5.80 -7.13 -8.37
CA VAL A 26 6.44 -7.62 -9.60
C VAL A 26 5.98 -6.79 -10.80
N ALA A 27 6.75 -6.81 -11.88
CA ALA A 27 6.37 -6.14 -13.11
C ALA A 27 5.01 -6.64 -13.61
N GLY A 28 4.12 -5.70 -13.99
CA GLY A 28 2.77 -6.00 -14.44
C GLY A 28 1.68 -5.93 -13.38
N GLU A 29 2.02 -5.86 -12.10
CA GLU A 29 1.05 -5.57 -11.04
C GLU A 29 0.63 -4.08 -11.06
N PRO A 30 -0.59 -3.74 -10.59
CA PRO A 30 -1.15 -2.40 -10.68
C PRO A 30 -0.63 -1.45 -9.59
N TYR A 31 0.69 -1.37 -9.39
CA TYR A 31 1.26 -0.49 -8.36
C TYR A 31 1.11 1.01 -8.70
N ASN A 32 1.19 1.40 -9.97
CA ASN A 32 0.95 2.80 -10.37
C ASN A 32 -0.52 3.20 -10.15
N PRO A 33 -1.54 2.41 -10.54
CA PRO A 33 -2.92 2.63 -10.13
C PRO A 33 -3.13 2.74 -8.62
N LEU A 34 -2.46 1.89 -7.83
CA LEU A 34 -2.51 1.97 -6.36
C LEU A 34 -1.95 3.30 -5.85
N LEU A 35 -0.77 3.72 -6.33
CA LEU A 35 -0.18 5.01 -5.94
C LEU A 35 -1.06 6.20 -6.35
N ALA A 36 -1.61 6.20 -7.56
CA ALA A 36 -2.52 7.25 -8.01
C ALA A 36 -3.75 7.35 -7.10
N ARG A 37 -4.32 6.21 -6.71
CA ARG A 37 -5.45 6.15 -5.80
C ARG A 37 -5.10 6.69 -4.40
N ILE A 38 -3.95 6.29 -3.85
CA ILE A 38 -3.46 6.84 -2.58
C ILE A 38 -3.26 8.36 -2.69
N ALA A 39 -2.69 8.85 -3.79
CA ALA A 39 -2.52 10.29 -4.02
C ALA A 39 -3.86 11.05 -4.04
N LEU A 40 -4.92 10.45 -4.58
CA LEU A 40 -6.25 11.05 -4.61
C LEU A 40 -6.92 11.08 -3.24
N GLN A 41 -6.77 10.02 -2.46
CA GLN A 41 -7.61 9.73 -1.29
C GLN A 41 -6.92 10.04 0.05
N ALA A 42 -5.57 10.02 0.10
CA ALA A 42 -4.85 10.19 1.36
C ALA A 42 -5.16 11.53 2.04
N GLU A 43 -5.46 11.45 3.33
CA GLU A 43 -5.72 12.61 4.19
C GLU A 43 -4.42 13.29 4.63
N VAL A 44 -3.75 13.93 3.67
CA VAL A 44 -2.52 14.71 3.86
C VAL A 44 -2.62 16.05 3.14
N ASP A 45 -1.75 17.00 3.50
CA ASP A 45 -1.81 18.35 2.95
C ASP A 45 -1.18 18.44 1.56
N VAL A 46 -0.08 17.71 1.34
CA VAL A 46 0.70 17.72 0.09
C VAL A 46 1.08 16.31 -0.32
N ILE A 47 0.95 16.02 -1.60
CA ILE A 47 1.43 14.80 -2.25
C ILE A 47 2.63 15.15 -3.12
N ILE A 48 3.70 14.37 -3.01
CA ILE A 48 4.82 14.46 -3.95
C ILE A 48 5.00 13.12 -4.63
N LEU A 49 4.90 13.10 -5.94
CA LEU A 49 5.12 11.92 -6.76
C LEU A 49 6.48 12.00 -7.44
N GLY A 50 7.38 11.08 -7.10
CA GLY A 50 8.68 10.90 -7.77
C GLY A 50 8.64 9.65 -8.66
N GLY A 51 8.64 9.84 -9.97
CA GLY A 51 8.65 8.76 -10.95
C GLY A 51 10.04 8.54 -11.54
N MET A 52 10.56 7.31 -11.48
CA MET A 52 11.88 6.90 -11.93
C MET A 52 11.77 5.83 -13.00
N GLY A 53 12.19 6.14 -14.22
CA GLY A 53 12.13 5.20 -15.35
C GLY A 53 10.71 4.84 -15.79
N LEU A 54 9.76 5.77 -15.65
CA LEU A 54 8.37 5.53 -16.06
C LEU A 54 8.26 5.38 -17.57
N LYS A 55 7.32 4.57 -18.01
CA LYS A 55 6.84 4.63 -19.40
C LYS A 55 6.09 5.95 -19.61
N HIS A 56 6.09 6.46 -20.82
CA HIS A 56 5.37 7.69 -21.15
C HIS A 56 3.86 7.59 -20.82
N ASP A 57 3.26 6.43 -21.05
CA ASP A 57 1.85 6.19 -20.76
C ASP A 57 1.56 6.21 -19.25
N ASP A 58 2.47 5.70 -18.42
CA ASP A 58 2.34 5.78 -16.97
C ASP A 58 2.41 7.24 -16.46
N TYR A 59 3.29 8.05 -17.06
CA TYR A 59 3.33 9.49 -16.77
C TYR A 59 2.00 10.17 -17.13
N LEU A 60 1.49 9.94 -18.33
CA LEU A 60 0.21 10.49 -18.76
C LEU A 60 -0.92 10.02 -17.85
N PHE A 61 -0.94 8.75 -17.48
CA PHE A 61 -1.91 8.20 -16.55
C PHE A 61 -1.92 8.95 -15.19
N PHE A 62 -0.76 9.18 -14.58
CA PHE A 62 -0.69 9.93 -13.32
C PHE A 62 -1.19 11.37 -13.49
N ARG A 63 -0.69 12.08 -14.51
CA ARG A 63 -1.10 13.44 -14.79
C ARG A 63 -2.60 13.57 -14.98
N ASP A 64 -3.15 12.78 -15.90
CA ASP A 64 -4.58 12.88 -16.28
C ASP A 64 -5.49 12.45 -15.13
N THR A 65 -5.08 11.44 -14.34
CA THR A 65 -5.82 10.98 -13.17
C THR A 65 -5.86 12.06 -12.07
N LEU A 66 -4.73 12.69 -11.74
CA LEU A 66 -4.66 13.74 -10.74
C LEU A 66 -5.37 15.01 -11.18
N GLU A 67 -5.29 15.36 -12.48
CA GLU A 67 -5.98 16.51 -13.05
C GLU A 67 -7.49 16.32 -13.05
N ALA A 68 -7.98 15.19 -13.55
CA ALA A 68 -9.41 14.89 -13.63
C ALA A 68 -10.11 14.91 -12.26
N GLN A 69 -9.41 14.55 -11.20
CA GLN A 69 -9.93 14.53 -9.84
C GLN A 69 -9.59 15.79 -9.02
N GLY A 70 -9.00 16.81 -9.65
CA GLY A 70 -8.67 18.09 -9.00
C GLY A 70 -7.53 18.00 -7.96
N ALA A 71 -6.79 16.89 -7.92
CA ALA A 71 -5.72 16.67 -6.94
C ALA A 71 -4.40 17.35 -7.30
N LEU A 72 -4.24 17.85 -8.53
CA LEU A 72 -3.03 18.58 -8.96
C LEU A 72 -2.73 19.79 -8.09
N SER A 73 -3.76 20.47 -7.54
CA SER A 73 -3.57 21.65 -6.71
C SER A 73 -2.81 21.41 -5.39
N ARG A 74 -2.78 20.14 -4.94
CA ARG A 74 -2.04 19.68 -3.75
C ARG A 74 -0.93 18.69 -4.07
N SER A 75 -0.59 18.52 -5.35
CA SER A 75 0.39 17.52 -5.80
C SER A 75 1.54 18.18 -6.54
N VAL A 76 2.74 17.66 -6.32
CA VAL A 76 3.95 17.99 -7.09
C VAL A 76 4.47 16.72 -7.73
N MET A 77 4.85 16.76 -8.99
CA MET A 77 5.35 15.61 -9.73
C MET A 77 6.76 15.88 -10.26
N PHE A 78 7.68 14.97 -9.97
CA PHE A 78 9.01 14.90 -10.59
C PHE A 78 9.11 13.57 -11.31
N VAL A 79 9.27 13.62 -12.63
CA VAL A 79 9.19 12.39 -13.44
C VAL A 79 10.41 12.31 -14.35
N HIS A 80 11.10 11.18 -14.26
CA HIS A 80 12.05 10.69 -15.22
C HIS A 80 11.39 9.55 -16.01
N THR A 81 11.40 9.66 -17.31
CA THR A 81 10.87 8.62 -18.21
C THR A 81 12.00 7.73 -18.73
N ALA A 82 11.66 6.59 -19.29
CA ALA A 82 12.62 5.67 -19.89
C ALA A 82 13.39 6.27 -21.11
N ALA A 83 12.94 7.42 -21.63
CA ALA A 83 13.60 8.14 -22.72
C ALA A 83 14.62 9.19 -22.25
N ASP A 84 14.62 9.53 -20.97
CA ASP A 84 15.48 10.55 -20.39
C ASP A 84 16.85 9.98 -19.97
N PRO A 85 17.89 10.81 -19.84
CA PRO A 85 19.22 10.35 -19.43
C PRO A 85 19.22 9.69 -18.04
N THR A 86 19.88 8.52 -17.92
CA THR A 86 19.93 7.72 -16.67
C THR A 86 20.35 8.52 -15.44
N VAL A 87 21.24 9.52 -15.59
CA VAL A 87 21.69 10.36 -14.48
C VAL A 87 20.55 11.18 -13.86
N GLU A 88 19.56 11.56 -14.64
CA GLU A 88 18.40 12.31 -14.14
C GLU A 88 17.51 11.45 -13.26
N CYS A 89 17.46 10.12 -13.50
CA CYS A 89 16.77 9.18 -12.64
C CYS A 89 17.24 9.26 -11.17
N LEU A 90 18.55 9.48 -10.96
CA LEU A 90 19.16 9.59 -9.63
C LEU A 90 18.73 10.85 -8.90
N LEU A 91 18.37 11.91 -9.61
CA LEU A 91 17.97 13.19 -9.03
C LEU A 91 16.52 13.21 -8.54
N VAL A 92 15.64 12.38 -9.12
CA VAL A 92 14.20 12.40 -8.84
C VAL A 92 13.88 12.23 -7.34
N PRO A 93 14.38 11.19 -6.64
CA PRO A 93 14.07 11.05 -5.23
C PRO A 93 14.65 12.20 -4.39
N ASP A 94 15.85 12.70 -4.72
CA ASP A 94 16.49 13.77 -3.96
C ASP A 94 15.72 15.09 -4.10
N ILE A 95 15.29 15.46 -5.31
CA ILE A 95 14.46 16.66 -5.55
C ILE A 95 13.09 16.50 -4.89
N SER A 96 12.46 15.31 -5.01
CA SER A 96 11.17 15.02 -4.38
C SER A 96 11.24 15.22 -2.87
N LEU A 97 12.27 14.69 -2.23
CA LEU A 97 12.47 14.77 -0.78
C LEU A 97 12.87 16.17 -0.32
N ALA A 98 13.68 16.89 -1.10
CA ALA A 98 14.03 18.28 -0.80
C ALA A 98 12.80 19.20 -0.82
N VAL A 99 11.90 19.01 -1.78
CA VAL A 99 10.63 19.75 -1.82
C VAL A 99 9.69 19.32 -0.69
N ALA A 100 9.68 18.03 -0.34
CA ALA A 100 8.93 17.53 0.82
C ALA A 100 9.37 18.21 2.12
N GLU A 101 10.68 18.34 2.35
CA GLU A 101 11.25 19.04 3.51
C GLU A 101 10.76 20.50 3.59
N GLN A 102 10.74 21.22 2.45
CA GLN A 102 10.27 22.61 2.44
C GLN A 102 8.81 22.75 2.86
N PHE A 103 7.93 21.84 2.42
CA PHE A 103 6.55 21.85 2.85
C PHE A 103 6.38 21.40 4.31
N ALA A 104 7.11 20.37 4.74
CA ALA A 104 7.06 19.87 6.11
C ALA A 104 7.55 20.93 7.10
N LEU A 105 8.61 21.69 6.78
CA LEU A 105 9.09 22.81 7.61
C LEU A 105 8.06 23.95 7.72
N GLN A 106 7.10 24.04 6.79
CA GLN A 106 5.96 24.97 6.85
C GLN A 106 4.77 24.39 7.64
N GLY A 107 4.92 23.29 8.34
CA GLY A 107 3.88 22.64 9.14
C GLY A 107 2.94 21.73 8.34
N ARG A 108 3.30 21.35 7.11
CA ARG A 108 2.46 20.49 6.27
C ARG A 108 2.75 19.01 6.50
N ARG A 109 1.70 18.19 6.47
CA ARG A 109 1.83 16.73 6.40
C ARG A 109 2.04 16.34 4.94
N VAL A 110 3.20 15.81 4.62
CA VAL A 110 3.61 15.48 3.26
C VAL A 110 3.66 13.96 3.08
N LEU A 111 3.03 13.46 2.03
CA LEU A 111 3.18 12.08 1.59
C LEU A 111 3.99 12.04 0.29
N VAL A 112 5.13 11.40 0.34
CA VAL A 112 6.01 11.17 -0.82
C VAL A 112 5.75 9.78 -1.36
N LEU A 113 5.41 9.71 -2.64
CA LEU A 113 5.14 8.49 -3.39
C LEU A 113 6.26 8.31 -4.43
N LEU A 114 7.10 7.30 -4.26
CA LEU A 114 8.20 7.02 -5.18
C LEU A 114 7.91 5.76 -6.00
N THR A 115 8.16 5.80 -7.31
CA THR A 115 7.99 4.67 -8.22
C THR A 115 8.95 4.77 -9.41
N ASP A 116 9.90 3.87 -9.65
CA ASP A 116 10.22 2.64 -8.92
C ASP A 116 11.65 2.75 -8.34
N MET A 117 11.82 2.34 -7.09
CA MET A 117 13.14 2.38 -6.43
C MET A 117 14.11 1.34 -6.99
N THR A 118 13.61 0.31 -7.66
CA THR A 118 14.46 -0.64 -8.38
C THR A 118 15.07 0.01 -9.62
N ASN A 119 14.31 0.83 -10.36
CA ASN A 119 14.85 1.62 -11.45
C ASN A 119 15.90 2.64 -10.97
N PHE A 120 15.68 3.26 -9.82
CA PHE A 120 16.70 4.12 -9.18
C PHE A 120 18.00 3.33 -8.90
N ALA A 121 17.88 2.13 -8.33
CA ALA A 121 19.04 1.29 -8.04
C ALA A 121 19.74 0.80 -9.31
N ASP A 122 18.99 0.50 -10.37
CA ASP A 122 19.54 0.13 -11.67
C ASP A 122 20.28 1.31 -12.32
N ALA A 123 19.77 2.53 -12.18
CA ALA A 123 20.47 3.75 -12.60
C ALA A 123 21.79 3.93 -11.82
N LEU A 124 21.79 3.69 -10.50
CA LEU A 124 23.05 3.69 -9.70
C LEU A 124 24.06 2.69 -10.24
N LYS A 125 23.59 1.48 -10.55
CA LYS A 125 24.43 0.42 -11.12
C LYS A 125 25.03 0.84 -12.47
N GLU A 126 24.24 1.41 -13.36
CA GLU A 126 24.70 1.87 -14.67
C GLU A 126 25.77 2.95 -14.55
N ILE A 127 25.55 3.94 -13.68
CA ILE A 127 26.53 5.01 -13.44
C ILE A 127 27.80 4.45 -12.78
N ALA A 128 27.68 3.54 -11.80
CA ALA A 128 28.81 2.91 -11.17
C ALA A 128 29.69 2.13 -12.17
N ILE A 129 29.08 1.42 -13.12
CA ILE A 129 29.78 0.74 -14.21
C ILE A 129 30.52 1.76 -15.10
N THR A 130 29.86 2.84 -15.47
CA THR A 130 30.46 3.91 -16.29
C THR A 130 31.65 4.57 -15.58
N MET A 131 31.60 4.66 -14.25
CA MET A 131 32.70 5.19 -13.42
C MET A 131 33.77 4.14 -13.05
N GLU A 132 33.70 2.93 -13.64
CA GLU A 132 34.63 1.81 -13.37
C GLU A 132 34.72 1.43 -11.89
N GLN A 133 33.63 1.60 -11.14
CA GLN A 133 33.58 1.19 -9.73
C GLN A 133 33.55 -0.35 -9.63
N ILE A 134 34.18 -0.87 -8.57
CA ILE A 134 34.18 -2.33 -8.30
C ILE A 134 32.75 -2.76 -7.94
N PRO A 135 32.12 -3.67 -8.69
CA PRO A 135 30.77 -4.11 -8.43
C PRO A 135 30.72 -5.01 -7.18
N SER A 136 29.61 -4.89 -6.45
CA SER A 136 29.24 -5.78 -5.34
C SER A 136 28.18 -6.80 -5.81
N ASN A 137 27.31 -7.24 -4.91
CA ASN A 137 26.28 -8.24 -5.16
C ASN A 137 25.43 -7.91 -6.37
N ARG A 138 25.30 -8.85 -7.31
CA ARG A 138 24.54 -8.74 -8.58
C ARG A 138 24.92 -7.52 -9.44
N GLY A 139 26.11 -6.98 -9.25
CA GLY A 139 26.64 -5.84 -10.01
C GLY A 139 26.20 -4.47 -9.50
N TYR A 140 25.51 -4.39 -8.38
CA TYR A 140 25.21 -3.11 -7.73
C TYR A 140 26.45 -2.51 -7.07
N PRO A 141 26.51 -1.18 -6.87
CA PRO A 141 27.61 -0.57 -6.15
C PRO A 141 27.62 -0.99 -4.68
N GLY A 142 28.79 -0.99 -4.04
CA GLY A 142 28.95 -1.44 -2.66
C GLY A 142 28.22 -0.58 -1.62
N ASP A 143 27.89 0.64 -1.96
CA ASP A 143 27.16 1.61 -1.12
C ASP A 143 25.65 1.62 -1.38
N LEU A 144 25.07 0.66 -2.12
CA LEU A 144 23.63 0.58 -2.42
C LEU A 144 22.78 0.78 -1.18
N TYR A 145 23.11 0.09 -0.06
CA TYR A 145 22.39 0.26 1.20
C TYR A 145 22.37 1.72 1.66
N SER A 146 23.52 2.38 1.67
CA SER A 146 23.63 3.77 2.11
C SER A 146 22.88 4.73 1.17
N GLN A 147 22.89 4.44 -0.13
CA GLN A 147 22.16 5.23 -1.12
C GLN A 147 20.64 5.12 -0.91
N LEU A 148 20.12 3.95 -0.64
CA LEU A 148 18.71 3.75 -0.32
C LEU A 148 18.36 4.38 1.05
N ALA A 149 19.17 4.09 2.09
CA ALA A 149 18.94 4.57 3.44
C ALA A 149 18.89 6.10 3.51
N ALA A 150 19.81 6.81 2.84
CA ALA A 150 19.86 8.26 2.82
C ALA A 150 18.54 8.91 2.34
N ARG A 151 17.80 8.23 1.48
CA ARG A 151 16.50 8.71 0.97
C ARG A 151 15.35 8.29 1.89
N TYR A 152 15.31 7.06 2.33
CA TYR A 152 14.27 6.59 3.23
C TYR A 152 14.30 7.26 4.60
N GLU A 153 15.48 7.63 5.11
CA GLU A 153 15.62 8.33 6.41
C GLU A 153 15.14 9.79 6.40
N LYS A 154 14.74 10.29 5.24
CA LYS A 154 14.03 11.57 5.13
C LYS A 154 12.56 11.49 5.60
N ALA A 155 12.03 10.30 5.84
CA ALA A 155 10.75 10.14 6.53
C ALA A 155 10.92 10.55 8.00
N VAL A 156 10.30 11.65 8.38
CA VAL A 156 10.53 12.31 9.69
C VAL A 156 9.30 13.06 10.16
N ASP A 157 9.13 13.14 11.47
CA ASP A 157 8.21 14.05 12.15
C ASP A 157 9.02 15.18 12.80
N PHE A 158 8.73 16.41 12.43
CA PHE A 158 9.44 17.58 12.96
C PHE A 158 8.73 18.07 14.23
N ASP A 159 9.43 18.20 15.34
CA ASP A 159 8.89 18.53 16.66
C ASP A 159 7.94 19.74 16.69
N THR A 160 8.15 20.72 15.82
CA THR A 160 7.39 21.98 15.80
C THR A 160 6.84 22.33 14.42
N ALA A 161 6.85 21.39 13.49
CA ALA A 161 6.43 21.65 12.11
C ALA A 161 5.54 20.49 11.59
N GLY A 162 5.73 20.06 10.36
CA GLY A 162 4.96 18.97 9.75
C GLY A 162 5.75 17.66 9.70
N SER A 163 5.31 16.78 8.83
CA SER A 163 5.86 15.42 8.71
C SER A 163 6.07 15.00 7.26
N ILE A 164 6.99 14.08 7.04
CA ILE A 164 7.23 13.42 5.75
C ILE A 164 7.00 11.92 5.93
N THR A 165 6.02 11.38 5.20
CA THR A 165 5.74 9.95 5.11
C THR A 165 6.14 9.46 3.72
N ILE A 166 6.78 8.30 3.61
CA ILE A 166 7.26 7.77 2.34
C ILE A 166 6.60 6.42 2.04
N LEU A 167 5.95 6.31 0.89
CA LEU A 167 5.58 5.05 0.25
C LEU A 167 6.37 4.91 -1.04
N ALA A 168 7.12 3.82 -1.18
CA ALA A 168 7.99 3.62 -2.33
C ALA A 168 7.77 2.26 -2.98
N VAL A 169 7.36 2.24 -4.24
CA VAL A 169 7.34 1.00 -5.02
C VAL A 169 8.76 0.49 -5.18
N THR A 170 8.93 -0.79 -4.94
CA THR A 170 10.18 -1.51 -5.16
C THR A 170 9.83 -2.81 -5.88
N THR A 171 10.07 -2.86 -7.19
CA THR A 171 9.82 -4.07 -7.95
C THR A 171 10.88 -5.14 -7.63
N MET A 172 10.42 -6.39 -7.62
CA MET A 172 11.26 -7.55 -7.32
C MET A 172 11.52 -8.33 -8.62
N PRO A 173 12.73 -8.22 -9.20
CA PRO A 173 13.07 -8.99 -10.39
C PRO A 173 12.96 -10.50 -10.12
N GLY A 174 12.17 -11.21 -10.93
CA GLY A 174 11.93 -12.65 -10.78
C GLY A 174 11.12 -13.03 -9.52
N ASP A 175 10.37 -12.11 -8.95
CA ASP A 175 9.66 -12.27 -7.65
C ASP A 175 10.61 -12.67 -6.49
N ASP A 176 11.87 -12.24 -6.58
CA ASP A 176 12.93 -12.58 -5.63
C ASP A 176 13.09 -11.47 -4.59
N VAL A 177 12.52 -11.67 -3.41
CA VAL A 177 12.66 -10.75 -2.26
C VAL A 177 14.10 -10.67 -1.74
N THR A 178 14.95 -11.66 -2.06
CA THR A 178 16.37 -11.66 -1.68
C THR A 178 17.25 -10.92 -2.69
N HIS A 179 16.65 -10.34 -3.73
CA HIS A 179 17.36 -9.45 -4.62
C HIS A 179 17.90 -8.22 -3.85
N PRO A 180 19.12 -7.70 -4.13
CA PRO A 180 19.75 -6.67 -3.32
C PRO A 180 18.90 -5.44 -3.03
N VAL A 181 18.03 -5.03 -3.95
CA VAL A 181 17.21 -3.83 -3.76
C VAL A 181 16.07 -4.06 -2.76
N PRO A 182 15.16 -5.04 -2.93
CA PRO A 182 14.14 -5.31 -1.92
C PRO A 182 14.74 -5.79 -0.59
N ASP A 183 15.80 -6.58 -0.59
CA ASP A 183 16.44 -7.06 0.63
C ASP A 183 16.98 -5.89 1.48
N ASN A 184 17.78 -5.00 0.91
CA ASN A 184 18.26 -3.81 1.60
C ASN A 184 17.10 -2.90 2.05
N THR A 185 16.09 -2.71 1.21
CA THR A 185 14.92 -1.89 1.54
C THR A 185 14.18 -2.43 2.76
N GLY A 186 14.04 -3.75 2.89
CA GLY A 186 13.41 -4.41 4.02
C GLY A 186 14.11 -4.17 5.36
N TYR A 187 15.44 -3.98 5.37
CA TYR A 187 16.19 -3.62 6.59
C TYR A 187 16.08 -2.13 6.95
N ILE A 188 15.91 -1.25 5.97
CA ILE A 188 15.86 0.20 6.18
C ILE A 188 14.48 0.65 6.69
N THR A 189 13.41 -0.03 6.30
CA THR A 189 12.03 0.43 6.45
C THR A 189 11.30 -0.19 7.65
N GLU A 190 10.20 0.42 8.08
CA GLU A 190 9.42 -0.05 9.24
C GLU A 190 8.27 -0.98 8.84
N GLY A 191 8.48 -1.82 7.86
CA GLY A 191 7.50 -2.79 7.35
C GLY A 191 7.49 -2.82 5.84
N GLN A 192 6.48 -3.42 5.26
CA GLN A 192 6.29 -3.53 3.82
C GLN A 192 4.84 -3.82 3.46
N PHE A 193 4.43 -3.44 2.25
CA PHE A 193 3.23 -3.96 1.61
C PHE A 193 3.64 -4.84 0.44
N TYR A 194 3.02 -6.00 0.31
CA TYR A 194 3.14 -6.83 -0.88
C TYR A 194 1.91 -6.64 -1.77
N LEU A 195 2.14 -6.23 -3.00
CA LEU A 195 1.09 -6.16 -4.02
C LEU A 195 1.22 -7.38 -4.92
N ARG A 196 0.22 -8.25 -4.90
CA ARG A 196 0.18 -9.48 -5.67
C ARG A 196 -1.24 -9.76 -6.16
N ASN A 197 -1.38 -10.17 -7.42
CA ASN A 197 -2.67 -10.44 -8.06
C ASN A 197 -3.66 -9.25 -7.92
N GLY A 198 -3.15 -8.03 -8.07
CA GLY A 198 -3.93 -6.80 -7.96
C GLY A 198 -4.44 -6.47 -6.55
N ARG A 199 -3.90 -7.09 -5.50
CA ARG A 199 -4.34 -6.92 -4.10
C ARG A 199 -3.16 -6.74 -3.16
N ILE A 200 -3.36 -6.04 -2.06
CA ILE A 200 -2.39 -6.02 -0.96
C ILE A 200 -2.51 -7.34 -0.21
N GLU A 201 -1.45 -8.13 -0.22
CA GLU A 201 -1.39 -9.46 0.38
C GLU A 201 -1.31 -9.32 1.91
N PRO A 202 -2.26 -9.90 2.69
CA PRO A 202 -2.37 -9.64 4.12
C PRO A 202 -1.30 -10.32 4.98
N PHE A 203 -0.71 -11.44 4.54
CA PHE A 203 0.22 -12.22 5.38
C PHE A 203 1.66 -11.73 5.30
N GLY A 204 2.10 -11.29 4.10
CA GLY A 204 3.42 -10.71 3.91
C GLY A 204 3.49 -9.23 4.22
N SER A 205 2.33 -8.53 4.17
CA SER A 205 2.26 -7.11 4.45
C SER A 205 2.28 -6.83 5.95
N LEU A 206 3.07 -5.83 6.35
CA LEU A 206 3.30 -5.50 7.75
C LEU A 206 3.62 -4.02 7.92
N SER A 207 2.98 -3.37 8.89
CA SER A 207 3.43 -2.10 9.46
C SER A 207 3.87 -2.29 10.91
N ARG A 208 5.16 -2.10 11.19
CA ARG A 208 5.71 -2.27 12.55
C ARG A 208 5.25 -1.18 13.50
N LEU A 209 4.89 -0.01 12.99
CA LEU A 209 4.46 1.13 13.78
C LEU A 209 2.95 1.18 14.05
N LYS A 210 2.17 0.24 13.52
CA LYS A 210 0.70 0.22 13.73
C LYS A 210 0.27 0.24 15.19
N GLN A 211 1.12 -0.23 16.10
CA GLN A 211 0.83 -0.20 17.53
C GLN A 211 0.72 1.23 18.10
N LEU A 212 1.38 2.21 17.49
CA LEU A 212 1.34 3.61 17.94
C LEU A 212 -0.03 4.26 17.77
N VAL A 213 -0.86 3.69 16.89
CA VAL A 213 -2.20 4.23 16.59
C VAL A 213 -3.34 3.41 17.21
N ASN A 214 -3.06 2.23 17.78
CA ASN A 214 -4.09 1.35 18.35
C ASN A 214 -4.99 2.02 19.41
N ASN A 215 -4.46 2.99 20.16
CA ASN A 215 -5.21 3.73 21.16
C ASN A 215 -5.86 5.02 20.61
N ARG A 216 -5.66 5.33 19.33
CA ARG A 216 -6.19 6.53 18.65
C ARG A 216 -7.28 6.20 17.63
N THR A 217 -7.58 4.92 17.49
CA THR A 217 -8.64 4.39 16.62
C THR A 217 -9.76 3.79 17.48
N ARG A 218 -10.85 3.38 16.84
CA ARG A 218 -12.00 2.76 17.52
C ARG A 218 -11.56 1.50 18.29
N GLU A 219 -12.11 1.28 19.47
CA GLU A 219 -11.68 0.22 20.41
C GLU A 219 -11.72 -1.21 19.85
N ASP A 220 -12.54 -1.46 18.84
CA ASP A 220 -12.70 -2.75 18.17
C ASP A 220 -11.68 -2.98 17.03
N HIS A 221 -10.98 -1.94 16.59
CA HIS A 221 -10.11 -1.98 15.40
C HIS A 221 -9.13 -3.17 15.45
N ARG A 222 -8.37 -3.28 16.56
CA ARG A 222 -7.39 -4.36 16.72
C ARG A 222 -8.04 -5.74 16.69
N THR A 223 -9.23 -5.87 17.28
CA THR A 223 -9.94 -7.15 17.35
C THR A 223 -10.44 -7.55 15.97
N ILE A 224 -11.10 -6.64 15.26
CA ILE A 224 -11.57 -6.86 13.89
C ILE A 224 -10.42 -7.25 12.98
N MET A 225 -9.32 -6.48 13.00
CA MET A 225 -8.12 -6.78 12.22
C MET A 225 -7.64 -8.21 12.45
N ASN A 226 -7.43 -8.60 13.72
CA ASN A 226 -6.90 -9.93 14.05
C ASN A 226 -7.86 -11.05 13.68
N THR A 227 -9.14 -10.92 14.02
CA THR A 227 -10.16 -11.94 13.73
C THR A 227 -10.31 -12.14 12.24
N MET A 228 -10.41 -11.07 11.46
CA MET A 228 -10.57 -11.17 10.02
C MET A 228 -9.36 -11.82 9.32
N ILE A 229 -8.14 -11.51 9.76
CA ILE A 229 -6.93 -12.14 9.20
C ILE A 229 -6.84 -13.62 9.59
N GLN A 230 -7.20 -14.00 10.82
CA GLN A 230 -7.23 -15.40 11.24
C GLN A 230 -8.25 -16.20 10.43
N LEU A 231 -9.45 -15.68 10.23
CA LEU A 231 -10.48 -16.31 9.42
C LEU A 231 -10.08 -16.39 7.93
N TYR A 232 -9.35 -15.38 7.44
CA TYR A 232 -8.83 -15.41 6.07
C TYR A 232 -7.73 -16.47 5.90
N ALA A 233 -6.89 -16.70 6.92
CA ALA A 233 -5.94 -17.82 6.91
C ALA A 233 -6.68 -19.18 6.83
N ALA A 234 -7.71 -19.38 7.66
CA ALA A 234 -8.53 -20.57 7.63
C ALA A 234 -9.26 -20.75 6.28
N TYR A 235 -9.73 -19.66 5.67
CA TYR A 235 -10.30 -19.70 4.32
C TYR A 235 -9.27 -20.16 3.27
N ARG A 236 -8.03 -19.70 3.32
CA ARG A 236 -6.97 -20.12 2.39
C ARG A 236 -6.68 -21.63 2.51
N GLU A 237 -6.60 -22.14 3.74
CA GLU A 237 -6.49 -23.60 3.98
C GLU A 237 -7.70 -24.36 3.46
N THR A 238 -8.89 -23.76 3.57
CA THR A 238 -10.13 -24.36 3.06
C THR A 238 -10.15 -24.44 1.53
N LEU A 239 -9.62 -23.43 0.82
CA LEU A 239 -9.44 -23.49 -0.63
C LEU A 239 -8.49 -24.61 -1.06
N GLU A 240 -7.42 -24.84 -0.32
CA GLU A 240 -6.48 -25.95 -0.60
C GLU A 240 -7.17 -27.30 -0.41
N LYS A 241 -7.93 -27.48 0.68
CA LYS A 241 -8.76 -28.69 0.89
C LYS A 241 -9.74 -28.91 -0.26
N GLN A 242 -10.41 -27.85 -0.70
CA GLN A 242 -11.37 -27.92 -1.82
C GLN A 242 -10.68 -28.33 -3.11
N SER A 243 -9.51 -27.75 -3.41
CA SER A 243 -8.74 -28.07 -4.62
C SER A 243 -8.26 -29.53 -4.64
N MET A 244 -8.00 -30.12 -3.47
CA MET A 244 -7.60 -31.51 -3.30
C MET A 244 -8.79 -32.48 -3.28
N GLY A 245 -10.03 -31.98 -3.41
CA GLY A 245 -11.25 -32.81 -3.44
C GLY A 245 -11.71 -33.37 -2.09
N PHE A 246 -11.25 -32.79 -0.98
CA PHE A 246 -11.72 -33.18 0.36
C PHE A 246 -13.19 -32.83 0.57
N ARG A 247 -13.86 -33.60 1.40
CA ARG A 247 -15.26 -33.32 1.80
C ARG A 247 -15.29 -32.04 2.66
N MET A 248 -16.15 -31.11 2.25
CA MET A 248 -16.32 -29.82 2.94
C MET A 248 -17.31 -29.95 4.10
N SER A 249 -16.94 -29.39 5.25
CA SER A 249 -17.82 -29.28 6.43
C SER A 249 -18.72 -28.04 6.33
N ALA A 250 -19.68 -27.90 7.24
CA ALA A 250 -20.50 -26.71 7.36
C ALA A 250 -19.63 -25.45 7.67
N TRP A 251 -18.59 -25.62 8.47
CA TRP A 251 -17.61 -24.59 8.77
C TRP A 251 -16.82 -24.15 7.51
N ASP A 252 -16.36 -25.11 6.71
CA ASP A 252 -15.65 -24.80 5.46
C ASP A 252 -16.53 -23.98 4.50
N HIS A 253 -17.83 -24.27 4.42
CA HIS A 253 -18.76 -23.47 3.62
C HIS A 253 -18.93 -22.03 4.14
N LYS A 254 -18.97 -21.83 5.47
CA LYS A 254 -18.98 -20.49 6.07
C LYS A 254 -17.69 -19.74 5.72
N LEU A 255 -16.53 -20.40 5.81
CA LEU A 255 -15.24 -19.81 5.44
C LEU A 255 -15.15 -19.44 3.95
N LEU A 256 -15.68 -20.27 3.05
CA LEU A 256 -15.73 -19.94 1.61
C LEU A 256 -16.59 -18.70 1.34
N LYS A 257 -17.74 -18.60 2.00
CA LYS A 257 -18.60 -17.40 1.90
C LYS A 257 -17.88 -16.17 2.44
N TYR A 258 -17.23 -16.29 3.59
CA TYR A 258 -16.46 -15.21 4.22
C TYR A 258 -15.31 -14.73 3.33
N GLY A 259 -14.48 -15.66 2.84
CA GLY A 259 -13.33 -15.31 2.02
C GLY A 259 -13.71 -14.59 0.73
N ALA A 260 -14.77 -15.01 0.07
CA ALA A 260 -15.27 -14.33 -1.12
C ALA A 260 -15.71 -12.89 -0.83
N ARG A 261 -16.39 -12.64 0.30
CA ARG A 261 -16.76 -11.29 0.71
C ARG A 261 -15.56 -10.46 1.11
N PHE A 262 -14.65 -11.03 1.90
CA PHE A 262 -13.43 -10.35 2.34
C PHE A 262 -12.59 -9.89 1.14
N GLU A 263 -12.39 -10.77 0.16
CA GLU A 263 -11.64 -10.44 -1.06
C GLU A 263 -12.29 -9.32 -1.89
N ASN A 264 -13.61 -9.36 -2.04
CA ASN A 264 -14.32 -8.39 -2.88
C ASN A 264 -14.60 -7.06 -2.19
N GLU A 265 -14.77 -7.05 -0.87
CA GLU A 265 -15.23 -5.86 -0.14
C GLU A 265 -14.11 -5.18 0.67
N MET A 266 -13.05 -5.94 1.08
CA MET A 266 -11.93 -5.42 1.85
C MET A 266 -10.61 -5.37 1.08
N MET A 267 -10.34 -6.36 0.20
CA MET A 267 -9.07 -6.45 -0.52
C MET A 267 -9.11 -5.78 -1.90
N ASP A 268 -10.27 -5.42 -2.40
CA ASP A 268 -10.38 -4.71 -3.67
C ASP A 268 -9.80 -3.29 -3.52
N LEU A 269 -8.79 -2.98 -4.32
CA LEU A 269 -8.12 -1.68 -4.32
C LEU A 269 -9.01 -0.55 -4.81
N SER A 270 -10.15 -0.84 -5.45
CA SER A 270 -11.12 0.17 -5.87
C SER A 270 -11.97 0.70 -4.70
N VAL A 271 -12.02 0.01 -3.59
CA VAL A 271 -12.78 0.43 -2.40
C VAL A 271 -12.19 1.71 -1.81
N ASN A 272 -13.06 2.71 -1.62
CA ASN A 272 -12.73 3.96 -0.96
C ASN A 272 -13.76 4.24 0.13
N ILE A 273 -13.43 3.89 1.36
CA ILE A 273 -14.31 4.09 2.51
C ILE A 273 -13.51 4.57 3.73
N PRO A 274 -14.08 5.43 4.58
CA PRO A 274 -13.44 5.83 5.84
C PRO A 274 -13.18 4.64 6.75
N LEU A 275 -12.15 4.75 7.60
CA LEU A 275 -11.76 3.70 8.55
C LEU A 275 -12.95 3.18 9.38
N GLU A 276 -13.77 4.09 9.91
CA GLU A 276 -14.93 3.74 10.72
C GLU A 276 -15.94 2.88 9.95
N ARG A 277 -16.19 3.23 8.68
CA ARG A 277 -17.08 2.44 7.80
C ARG A 277 -16.45 1.10 7.42
N ALA A 278 -15.12 1.06 7.24
CA ALA A 278 -14.40 -0.18 6.98
C ALA A 278 -14.50 -1.15 8.17
N LEU A 279 -14.43 -0.64 9.41
CA LEU A 279 -14.64 -1.44 10.60
C LEU A 279 -16.09 -1.95 10.71
N ASP A 280 -17.08 -1.10 10.40
CA ASP A 280 -18.49 -1.53 10.37
C ASP A 280 -18.72 -2.61 9.31
N LEU A 281 -18.12 -2.45 8.12
CA LEU A 281 -18.17 -3.47 7.07
C LEU A 281 -17.54 -4.79 7.53
N GLY A 282 -16.46 -4.73 8.33
CA GLY A 282 -15.87 -5.91 8.96
C GLY A 282 -16.89 -6.65 9.83
N TRP A 283 -17.65 -5.95 10.67
CA TRP A 283 -18.72 -6.53 11.48
C TRP A 283 -19.86 -7.10 10.62
N GLU A 284 -20.25 -6.40 9.57
CA GLU A 284 -21.28 -6.86 8.63
C GLU A 284 -20.87 -8.18 7.94
N ILE A 285 -19.61 -8.29 7.50
CA ILE A 285 -19.07 -9.51 6.88
C ILE A 285 -19.06 -10.66 7.89
N LEU A 286 -18.61 -10.41 9.12
CA LEU A 286 -18.59 -11.44 10.17
C LEU A 286 -20.00 -11.91 10.53
N GLY A 287 -20.93 -10.98 10.77
CA GLY A 287 -22.29 -11.30 11.17
C GLY A 287 -23.12 -12.00 10.08
N ASP A 288 -22.74 -11.84 8.82
CA ASP A 288 -23.40 -12.51 7.68
C ASP A 288 -22.88 -13.94 7.43
N CYS A 289 -21.69 -14.25 7.94
CA CYS A 289 -21.01 -15.52 7.68
C CYS A 289 -20.93 -16.44 8.90
N PHE A 290 -20.91 -15.89 10.11
CA PHE A 290 -20.65 -16.62 11.34
C PHE A 290 -21.67 -16.28 12.43
N ASP A 291 -21.80 -17.19 13.41
CA ASP A 291 -22.45 -16.90 14.67
C ASP A 291 -21.43 -16.22 15.62
N PRO A 292 -21.88 -15.35 16.56
CA PRO A 292 -20.97 -14.60 17.44
C PRO A 292 -19.93 -15.48 18.17
N GLU A 293 -20.36 -16.63 18.67
CA GLU A 293 -19.55 -17.57 19.43
C GLU A 293 -18.42 -18.21 18.60
N GLU A 294 -18.58 -18.26 17.29
CA GLU A 294 -17.62 -18.86 16.36
C GLU A 294 -16.41 -17.95 16.07
N THR A 295 -16.55 -16.65 16.34
CA THR A 295 -15.52 -15.64 15.98
C THR A 295 -14.42 -15.49 17.03
N GLY A 296 -14.66 -15.96 18.27
CA GLY A 296 -13.73 -15.77 19.39
C GLY A 296 -13.58 -14.31 19.85
N ILE A 297 -14.45 -13.43 19.38
CA ILE A 297 -14.44 -12.01 19.76
C ILE A 297 -14.99 -11.85 21.18
N PRO A 298 -14.41 -10.97 22.03
CA PRO A 298 -14.92 -10.71 23.37
C PRO A 298 -16.38 -10.24 23.37
N THR A 299 -17.21 -10.82 24.25
CA THR A 299 -18.66 -10.54 24.36
C THR A 299 -18.97 -9.05 24.45
N ARG A 300 -18.18 -8.27 25.17
CA ARG A 300 -18.35 -6.80 25.27
C ARG A 300 -18.37 -6.11 23.91
N LEU A 301 -17.52 -6.55 22.96
CA LEU A 301 -17.46 -5.95 21.62
C LEU A 301 -18.62 -6.48 20.75
N ILE A 302 -18.99 -7.75 20.92
CA ILE A 302 -20.15 -8.34 20.24
C ILE A 302 -21.42 -7.59 20.64
N GLU A 303 -21.69 -7.37 21.92
CA GLU A 303 -22.85 -6.62 22.39
C GLU A 303 -22.95 -5.21 21.82
N LYS A 304 -21.80 -4.58 21.57
CA LYS A 304 -21.72 -3.20 21.11
C LYS A 304 -21.79 -3.06 19.60
N PHE A 305 -21.13 -3.93 18.85
CA PHE A 305 -20.87 -3.72 17.43
C PHE A 305 -21.47 -4.82 16.51
N TRP A 306 -21.90 -5.97 17.07
CA TRP A 306 -22.48 -7.03 16.23
C TRP A 306 -23.74 -6.56 15.54
N PRO A 307 -23.92 -6.84 14.24
CA PRO A 307 -25.13 -6.45 13.50
C PRO A 307 -26.38 -7.04 14.13
N LYS A 308 -27.34 -6.21 14.50
CA LYS A 308 -28.60 -6.62 15.15
C LYS A 308 -29.62 -7.24 14.17
N THR A 309 -29.34 -7.19 12.87
CA THR A 309 -30.17 -7.75 11.80
C THR A 309 -29.26 -8.25 10.67
N PRO A 310 -29.52 -9.42 10.06
CA PRO A 310 -28.76 -9.87 8.89
C PRO A 310 -28.95 -8.82 7.78
N THR A 311 -27.89 -8.15 7.40
CA THR A 311 -27.92 -7.19 6.31
C THR A 311 -27.91 -7.90 4.96
N GLY A 312 -29.05 -8.44 4.55
CA GLY A 312 -29.32 -8.79 3.17
C GLY A 312 -29.55 -7.54 2.32
N GLY A 313 -28.56 -6.70 2.13
CA GLY A 313 -28.68 -5.47 1.38
C GLY A 313 -27.41 -5.15 0.61
N LYS A 314 -27.49 -5.28 -0.72
CA LYS A 314 -26.46 -4.82 -1.65
C LYS A 314 -26.07 -3.39 -1.30
N ALA A 315 -24.86 -3.18 -0.79
CA ALA A 315 -24.26 -1.85 -0.82
C ALA A 315 -24.19 -1.46 -2.31
N LYS A 316 -24.96 -0.45 -2.70
CA LYS A 316 -24.80 0.19 -3.99
C LYS A 316 -23.43 0.83 -3.99
N ALA A 317 -22.49 0.20 -4.71
CA ALA A 317 -21.29 0.89 -5.12
C ALA A 317 -21.70 2.21 -5.77
N GLN A 318 -21.17 3.31 -5.28
CA GLN A 318 -21.25 4.55 -6.04
C GLN A 318 -20.58 4.31 -7.40
N PRO A 319 -21.20 4.76 -8.50
CA PRO A 319 -20.65 4.52 -9.82
C PRO A 319 -19.25 5.14 -9.90
N GLU A 320 -18.28 4.31 -10.32
CA GLU A 320 -16.94 4.75 -10.67
C GLU A 320 -17.00 5.98 -11.59
N PRO A 321 -16.12 6.97 -11.36
CA PRO A 321 -15.72 7.84 -12.44
C PRO A 321 -14.99 6.97 -13.46
N ALA A 322 -15.54 6.82 -14.64
CA ALA A 322 -15.00 6.01 -15.71
C ALA A 322 -13.52 6.38 -15.96
N LEU A 323 -12.64 5.43 -15.75
CA LEU A 323 -11.27 5.46 -16.25
C LEU A 323 -11.40 5.59 -17.77
N ALA A 324 -10.89 6.67 -18.34
CA ALA A 324 -10.93 6.93 -19.77
C ALA A 324 -10.26 5.75 -20.49
N GLY A 325 -11.07 4.98 -21.18
CA GLY A 325 -10.63 3.78 -21.89
C GLY A 325 -9.63 4.14 -22.98
N ALA A 326 -8.52 3.41 -23.00
CA ALA A 326 -7.67 3.32 -24.17
C ALA A 326 -8.53 2.86 -25.35
N LYS A 327 -8.72 3.72 -26.32
CA LYS A 327 -9.26 3.31 -27.62
C LYS A 327 -8.17 2.55 -28.34
N GLU A 328 -8.45 1.28 -28.63
CA GLU A 328 -7.74 0.52 -29.64
C GLU A 328 -7.82 1.26 -30.98
N GLY A 329 -6.67 1.41 -31.65
CA GLY A 329 -6.47 1.96 -32.97
C GLY A 329 -5.06 1.65 -33.46
#